data_ed8a32b98678dd301e804cdecd724476
#
_entry.id   ed8a32b98678dd301e804cdecd724476
#
_cell.length_a   1.000
_cell.length_b   1.000
_cell.length_c   1.000
_cell.angle_alpha   90.00
_cell.angle_beta   90.00
_cell.angle_gamma   90.00
#
_symmetry.space_group_name_H-M   'P 1'
#
loop_
_entity.id
_entity.type
_entity.pdbx_description
1 polymer ?
#
loop_
_entity_poly.entity_id
_entity_poly.type
_entity_poly.pdbx_seq_one_letter_code
_entity_poly.pdbx_strand_id
1 'polypeptide(L)'
;VSSLTGITTYNDILKDIIKQLHITPDTTLDNSKQYILSTDTVIGVVRQDFTSTDINYWQQFNISKETLKKFNVNSIKYYLCNGIVKGIYKPENPMYAYKVYNNFKIYRPLADKYTKWRNNLTEYDIQGYAQLPKKGDVLFITKSMKDVMCLYEMGIPAISPSSESTFIPNDILEDLKKRFKRIIILFDRDPAGVRYSRKISLKMGLEAMFVHKKYNAKDISDAIKTNSFEEIKEWLYGEIKKQENQEIGKSKECTA
;
A
#
# COMPACT_ATOMS: atom_id res chain seq x y z
N VAL A 1 16.14 31.21 -17.62
CA VAL A 1 17.34 30.52 -18.13
C VAL A 1 17.32 30.51 -19.65
N SER A 2 16.20 30.11 -20.30
CA SER A 2 16.07 30.06 -21.78
C SER A 2 16.28 31.41 -22.49
N SER A 3 15.96 32.54 -21.83
CA SER A 3 16.12 33.89 -22.40
C SER A 3 17.57 34.40 -22.45
N LEU A 4 18.49 33.78 -21.72
CA LEU A 4 19.91 34.18 -21.64
C LEU A 4 20.83 33.33 -22.53
N THR A 5 20.42 32.10 -22.87
CA THR A 5 21.28 31.13 -23.58
C THR A 5 20.80 30.81 -25.01
N GLY A 6 19.61 31.28 -25.41
CA GLY A 6 19.00 30.93 -26.70
C GLY A 6 18.49 29.49 -26.79
N ILE A 7 18.46 28.76 -25.67
CA ILE A 7 18.04 27.36 -25.58
C ILE A 7 16.51 27.30 -25.58
N THR A 8 15.90 26.63 -26.53
CA THR A 8 14.46 26.61 -26.78
C THR A 8 13.78 25.32 -26.37
N THR A 9 14.51 24.24 -26.14
CA THR A 9 13.95 22.93 -25.78
C THR A 9 14.59 22.35 -24.51
N TYR A 10 13.86 21.47 -23.83
CA TYR A 10 14.38 20.75 -22.66
C TYR A 10 15.66 19.93 -22.99
N ASN A 11 15.72 19.33 -24.18
CA ASN A 11 16.89 18.57 -24.62
C ASN A 11 18.12 19.48 -24.85
N ASP A 12 17.93 20.71 -25.26
CA ASP A 12 19.01 21.66 -25.43
C ASP A 12 19.56 22.13 -24.07
N ILE A 13 18.68 22.33 -23.09
CA ILE A 13 19.08 22.62 -21.71
C ILE A 13 19.91 21.48 -21.11
N LEU A 14 19.49 20.23 -21.33
CA LEU A 14 20.23 19.05 -20.88
C LEU A 14 21.61 18.94 -21.53
N LYS A 15 21.72 19.18 -22.83
CA LYS A 15 23.02 19.19 -23.57
C LYS A 15 23.95 20.28 -23.04
N ASP A 16 23.41 21.46 -22.75
CA ASP A 16 24.20 22.56 -22.20
C ASP A 16 24.70 22.23 -20.77
N ILE A 17 23.89 21.65 -19.92
CA ILE A 17 24.27 21.18 -18.58
C ILE A 17 25.38 20.11 -18.67
N ILE A 18 25.24 19.11 -19.53
CA ILE A 18 26.23 18.05 -19.75
C ILE A 18 27.56 18.66 -20.18
N LYS A 19 27.52 19.63 -21.08
CA LYS A 19 28.71 20.35 -21.56
C LYS A 19 29.37 21.17 -20.44
N GLN A 20 28.59 21.89 -19.65
CA GLN A 20 29.12 22.71 -18.56
C GLN A 20 29.71 21.88 -17.41
N LEU A 21 29.18 20.69 -17.17
CA LEU A 21 29.67 19.77 -16.13
C LEU A 21 30.83 18.87 -16.61
N HIS A 22 31.30 19.03 -17.85
CA HIS A 22 32.34 18.19 -18.46
C HIS A 22 32.06 16.69 -18.38
N ILE A 23 30.79 16.29 -18.43
CA ILE A 23 30.39 14.90 -18.44
C ILE A 23 30.61 14.37 -19.85
N THR A 24 31.58 13.48 -20.03
CA THR A 24 31.76 12.74 -21.29
C THR A 24 30.69 11.64 -21.34
N PRO A 25 29.80 11.63 -22.36
CA PRO A 25 28.87 10.52 -22.51
C PRO A 25 29.68 9.24 -22.78
N ASP A 26 29.41 8.20 -22.01
CA ASP A 26 29.96 6.88 -22.31
C ASP A 26 29.35 6.39 -23.62
N THR A 27 30.21 6.27 -24.65
CA THR A 27 29.81 5.97 -26.05
C THR A 27 29.35 4.53 -26.26
N THR A 28 29.26 3.74 -25.21
CA THR A 28 28.77 2.33 -25.22
C THR A 28 27.32 2.17 -24.82
N LEU A 29 26.55 3.27 -24.64
CA LEU A 29 25.15 3.19 -24.26
C LEU A 29 24.28 2.70 -25.43
N ASP A 30 23.76 1.49 -25.27
CA ASP A 30 22.72 0.90 -26.11
C ASP A 30 21.53 1.87 -26.24
N ASN A 31 21.29 2.40 -27.42
CA ASN A 31 20.23 3.37 -27.74
C ASN A 31 18.79 2.80 -27.56
N SER A 32 18.64 1.54 -27.17
CA SER A 32 17.34 0.91 -26.93
C SER A 32 16.76 1.16 -25.54
N LYS A 33 17.55 1.67 -24.58
CA LYS A 33 17.07 2.02 -23.23
C LYS A 33 16.89 3.52 -23.10
N GLN A 34 15.64 3.99 -23.19
CA GLN A 34 15.29 5.32 -22.70
C GLN A 34 15.61 5.37 -21.20
N TYR A 35 16.71 6.02 -20.82
CA TYR A 35 16.95 6.40 -19.43
C TYR A 35 15.94 7.48 -19.06
N ILE A 36 14.84 7.06 -18.49
CA ILE A 36 13.96 7.97 -17.75
C ILE A 36 14.74 8.34 -16.49
N LEU A 37 15.32 9.54 -16.47
CA LEU A 37 15.69 10.16 -15.21
C LEU A 37 14.44 10.16 -14.35
N SER A 38 14.41 9.31 -13.31
CA SER A 38 13.35 9.31 -12.33
C SER A 38 13.49 10.60 -11.53
N THR A 39 12.90 11.69 -12.05
CA THR A 39 12.62 12.82 -11.20
C THR A 39 11.63 12.33 -10.17
N ASP A 40 11.97 12.39 -8.89
CA ASP A 40 11.07 12.02 -7.81
C ASP A 40 9.72 12.70 -8.05
N THR A 41 8.68 11.89 -8.25
CA THR A 41 7.36 12.42 -8.56
C THR A 41 6.80 13.12 -7.33
N VAL A 42 6.64 14.43 -7.38
CA VAL A 42 5.98 15.19 -6.32
C VAL A 42 4.47 15.14 -6.55
N ILE A 43 3.75 14.56 -5.59
CA ILE A 43 2.27 14.53 -5.62
C ILE A 43 1.74 15.60 -4.66
N GLY A 44 0.99 16.55 -5.20
CA GLY A 44 0.21 17.52 -4.46
C GLY A 44 -1.28 17.17 -4.47
N VAL A 45 -2.00 17.47 -3.37
CA VAL A 45 -3.44 17.20 -3.27
C VAL A 45 -4.20 18.40 -2.73
N VAL A 46 -5.38 18.66 -3.28
CA VAL A 46 -6.35 19.60 -2.71
C VAL A 46 -7.49 18.79 -2.12
N ARG A 47 -7.62 18.88 -0.79
CA ARG A 47 -8.62 18.12 -0.02
C ARG A 47 -10.01 18.74 -0.16
N GLN A 48 -11.01 17.91 0.10
CA GLN A 48 -12.40 18.34 0.31
C GLN A 48 -13.02 17.50 1.44
N ASP A 49 -14.16 17.91 1.92
CA ASP A 49 -14.94 17.10 2.85
C ASP A 49 -15.47 15.84 2.17
N PHE A 50 -15.62 14.79 2.96
CA PHE A 50 -16.25 13.55 2.48
C PHE A 50 -17.72 13.82 2.12
N THR A 51 -18.09 13.53 0.89
CA THR A 51 -19.45 13.55 0.42
C THR A 51 -20.22 12.31 0.91
N SER A 52 -21.55 12.30 0.76
CA SER A 52 -22.35 11.10 1.03
C SER A 52 -21.93 9.91 0.14
N THR A 53 -21.57 10.16 -1.10
CA THR A 53 -21.02 9.14 -2.01
C THR A 53 -19.73 8.53 -1.47
N ASP A 54 -18.83 9.34 -0.94
CA ASP A 54 -17.58 8.85 -0.34
C ASP A 54 -17.86 7.98 0.88
N ILE A 55 -18.74 8.44 1.78
CA ILE A 55 -19.11 7.69 2.98
C ILE A 55 -19.74 6.35 2.61
N ASN A 56 -20.70 6.34 1.69
CA ASN A 56 -21.34 5.10 1.21
C ASN A 56 -20.31 4.15 0.58
N TYR A 57 -19.31 4.69 -0.15
CA TYR A 57 -18.25 3.86 -0.70
C TYR A 57 -17.44 3.13 0.40
N TRP A 58 -17.04 3.82 1.46
CA TRP A 58 -16.23 3.23 2.52
C TRP A 58 -17.04 2.32 3.46
N GLN A 59 -18.32 2.61 3.67
CA GLN A 59 -19.24 1.77 4.46
C GLN A 59 -19.40 0.35 3.89
N GLN A 60 -19.24 0.14 2.57
CA GLN A 60 -19.26 -1.19 1.96
C GLN A 60 -18.19 -2.13 2.55
N PHE A 61 -17.13 -1.58 3.13
CA PHE A 61 -16.01 -2.28 3.73
C PHE A 61 -16.02 -2.18 5.26
N ASN A 62 -17.13 -1.70 5.83
CA ASN A 62 -17.27 -1.40 7.27
C ASN A 62 -16.20 -0.41 7.79
N ILE A 63 -15.69 0.48 6.94
CA ILE A 63 -14.69 1.49 7.31
C ILE A 63 -15.39 2.76 7.72
N SER A 64 -15.21 3.17 8.98
CA SER A 64 -15.80 4.38 9.57
C SER A 64 -15.06 5.66 9.14
N LYS A 65 -15.72 6.81 9.29
CA LYS A 65 -15.09 8.12 9.06
C LYS A 65 -13.93 8.38 10.03
N GLU A 66 -14.04 7.90 11.24
CA GLU A 66 -13.02 7.94 12.30
C GLU A 66 -11.77 7.18 11.87
N THR A 67 -11.94 6.00 11.29
CA THR A 67 -10.85 5.19 10.74
C THR A 67 -10.19 5.88 9.54
N LEU A 68 -10.96 6.43 8.62
CA LEU A 68 -10.40 7.21 7.51
C LEU A 68 -9.52 8.36 8.02
N LYS A 69 -10.01 9.10 9.02
CA LYS A 69 -9.26 10.20 9.65
C LYS A 69 -7.98 9.69 10.32
N LYS A 70 -8.06 8.59 11.08
CA LYS A 70 -6.93 7.97 11.78
C LYS A 70 -5.82 7.54 10.82
N PHE A 71 -6.19 7.01 9.66
CA PHE A 71 -5.26 6.56 8.63
C PHE A 71 -4.89 7.64 7.61
N ASN A 72 -5.21 8.92 7.90
CA ASN A 72 -4.92 10.06 7.03
C ASN A 72 -5.46 9.88 5.59
N VAL A 73 -6.61 9.23 5.45
CA VAL A 73 -7.33 9.12 4.19
C VAL A 73 -8.20 10.36 4.02
N ASN A 74 -8.10 11.02 2.87
CA ASN A 74 -8.86 12.23 2.58
C ASN A 74 -9.59 12.08 1.25
N SER A 75 -10.84 12.58 1.16
CA SER A 75 -11.44 12.89 -0.14
C SER A 75 -10.70 14.09 -0.74
N ILE A 76 -10.44 14.05 -2.04
CA ILE A 76 -9.66 15.10 -2.70
C ILE A 76 -10.40 15.66 -3.90
N LYS A 77 -10.39 17.00 -4.03
CA LYS A 77 -10.99 17.73 -5.15
C LYS A 77 -10.20 17.50 -6.44
N TYR A 78 -8.89 17.55 -6.35
CA TYR A 78 -7.98 17.21 -7.44
C TYR A 78 -6.57 16.89 -6.89
N TYR A 79 -5.75 16.27 -7.74
CA TYR A 79 -4.34 16.05 -7.44
C TYR A 79 -3.45 16.48 -8.60
N LEU A 80 -2.20 16.79 -8.25
CA LEU A 80 -1.16 17.21 -9.17
C LEU A 80 0.00 16.22 -9.12
N CYS A 81 0.67 16.03 -10.26
CA CYS A 81 2.00 15.42 -10.33
C CYS A 81 2.95 16.47 -10.93
N ASN A 82 4.01 16.80 -10.20
CA ASN A 82 5.00 17.80 -10.61
C ASN A 82 4.33 19.13 -11.06
N GLY A 83 3.36 19.62 -10.28
CA GLY A 83 2.64 20.87 -10.55
C GLY A 83 1.52 20.77 -11.60
N ILE A 84 1.36 19.65 -12.29
CA ILE A 84 0.34 19.48 -13.35
C ILE A 84 -0.85 18.70 -12.80
N VAL A 85 -2.07 19.23 -12.96
CA VAL A 85 -3.32 18.54 -12.57
C VAL A 85 -3.48 17.25 -13.39
N LYS A 86 -3.64 16.13 -12.70
CA LYS A 86 -3.77 14.78 -13.30
C LYS A 86 -5.14 14.14 -13.10
N GLY A 87 -5.92 14.63 -12.16
CA GLY A 87 -7.27 14.14 -11.92
C GLY A 87 -8.10 15.13 -11.15
N ILE A 88 -9.40 15.18 -11.47
CA ILE A 88 -10.41 16.01 -10.80
C ILE A 88 -11.50 15.09 -10.30
N TYR A 89 -11.99 15.34 -9.08
CA TYR A 89 -13.09 14.61 -8.46
C TYR A 89 -14.37 14.72 -9.28
N LYS A 90 -15.06 13.60 -9.35
CA LYS A 90 -16.44 13.51 -9.84
C LYS A 90 -17.21 12.54 -8.95
N PRO A 91 -18.49 12.77 -8.64
CA PRO A 91 -19.28 11.85 -7.81
C PRO A 91 -19.29 10.41 -8.35
N GLU A 92 -19.34 10.25 -9.69
CA GLU A 92 -19.26 8.96 -10.38
C GLU A 92 -17.85 8.35 -10.45
N ASN A 93 -16.82 9.11 -10.07
CA ASN A 93 -15.43 8.64 -10.04
C ASN A 93 -14.70 9.32 -8.87
N PRO A 94 -15.03 8.95 -7.63
CA PRO A 94 -14.44 9.53 -6.42
C PRO A 94 -12.94 9.29 -6.35
N MET A 95 -12.25 10.17 -5.65
CA MET A 95 -10.80 10.10 -5.48
C MET A 95 -10.41 10.29 -4.02
N TYR A 96 -9.49 9.45 -3.57
CA TYR A 96 -8.96 9.47 -2.21
C TYR A 96 -7.44 9.59 -2.22
N ALA A 97 -6.90 10.34 -1.28
CA ALA A 97 -5.47 10.41 -1.02
C ALA A 97 -5.15 9.77 0.32
N TYR A 98 -4.28 8.77 0.31
CA TYR A 98 -3.66 8.20 1.51
C TYR A 98 -2.37 8.95 1.76
N LYS A 99 -2.31 9.72 2.85
CA LYS A 99 -1.07 10.39 3.26
C LYS A 99 -0.26 9.45 4.13
N VAL A 100 0.93 9.06 3.65
CA VAL A 100 1.88 8.25 4.40
C VAL A 100 3.14 9.11 4.58
N TYR A 101 3.41 9.54 5.80
CA TYR A 101 4.43 10.55 6.12
C TYR A 101 4.30 11.80 5.25
N ASN A 102 5.25 12.07 4.36
CA ASN A 102 5.25 13.23 3.47
C ASN A 102 4.74 12.90 2.05
N ASN A 103 4.49 11.62 1.77
CA ASN A 103 4.13 11.12 0.46
C ASN A 103 2.63 10.77 0.36
N PHE A 104 2.17 10.57 -0.86
CA PHE A 104 0.77 10.28 -1.14
C PHE A 104 0.59 9.06 -2.05
N LYS A 105 -0.45 8.29 -1.76
CA LYS A 105 -1.00 7.30 -2.68
C LYS A 105 -2.43 7.71 -3.03
N ILE A 106 -2.65 7.98 -4.30
CA ILE A 106 -3.96 8.37 -4.84
C ILE A 106 -4.72 7.11 -5.24
N TYR A 107 -5.95 7.00 -4.79
CA TYR A 107 -6.85 5.91 -5.07
C TYR A 107 -8.11 6.40 -5.79
N ARG A 108 -8.39 5.82 -6.94
CA ARG A 108 -9.57 6.08 -7.77
C ARG A 108 -10.31 4.75 -7.96
N PRO A 109 -11.23 4.37 -7.06
CA PRO A 109 -11.82 3.02 -7.01
C PRO A 109 -12.50 2.59 -8.30
N LEU A 110 -13.16 3.53 -8.98
CA LEU A 110 -13.99 3.28 -10.17
C LEU A 110 -13.25 3.56 -11.50
N ALA A 111 -11.99 3.98 -11.43
CA ALA A 111 -11.17 4.17 -12.62
C ALA A 111 -10.66 2.82 -13.17
N ASP A 112 -10.23 2.84 -14.44
CA ASP A 112 -9.58 1.69 -15.06
C ASP A 112 -8.29 1.29 -14.31
N LYS A 113 -7.83 0.04 -14.53
CA LYS A 113 -6.69 -0.52 -13.79
C LYS A 113 -5.39 0.28 -13.91
N TYR A 114 -5.17 1.01 -15.00
CA TYR A 114 -3.95 1.75 -15.26
C TYR A 114 -3.93 3.13 -14.60
N THR A 115 -5.11 3.71 -14.34
CA THR A 115 -5.29 5.03 -13.73
C THR A 115 -5.84 4.95 -12.30
N LYS A 116 -6.18 3.76 -11.82
CA LYS A 116 -6.73 3.50 -10.49
C LYS A 116 -5.80 3.95 -9.36
N TRP A 117 -4.49 3.82 -9.57
CA TRP A 117 -3.46 4.13 -8.59
C TRP A 117 -2.41 5.10 -9.12
N ARG A 118 -2.01 6.05 -8.28
CA ARG A 118 -0.81 6.87 -8.46
C ARG A 118 -0.17 7.05 -7.10
N ASN A 119 1.15 6.96 -7.00
CA ASN A 119 1.84 7.20 -5.73
C ASN A 119 3.27 7.69 -5.97
N ASN A 120 3.84 8.30 -4.94
CA ASN A 120 5.25 8.62 -4.80
C ASN A 120 5.82 8.01 -3.51
N LEU A 121 5.23 6.90 -3.04
CA LEU A 121 5.68 6.19 -1.86
C LEU A 121 7.00 5.48 -2.12
N THR A 122 7.89 5.54 -1.14
CA THR A 122 9.13 4.76 -1.07
C THR A 122 8.89 3.41 -0.39
N GLU A 123 9.90 2.58 -0.28
CA GLU A 123 9.84 1.31 0.47
C GLU A 123 9.66 1.52 1.99
N TYR A 124 10.05 2.68 2.51
CA TYR A 124 9.87 3.05 3.93
C TYR A 124 8.49 3.66 4.23
N ASP A 125 7.72 4.00 3.21
CA ASP A 125 6.35 4.53 3.38
C ASP A 125 5.35 3.39 3.58
N ILE A 126 5.46 2.70 4.73
CA ILE A 126 4.61 1.56 5.07
C ILE A 126 3.26 2.07 5.56
N GLN A 127 2.21 1.70 4.84
CA GLN A 127 0.83 2.09 5.13
C GLN A 127 0.37 1.42 6.42
N GLY A 128 -0.19 2.20 7.35
CA GLY A 128 -0.68 1.71 8.65
C GLY A 128 0.39 1.60 9.73
N TYR A 129 1.68 1.77 9.43
CA TYR A 129 2.76 1.62 10.41
C TYR A 129 2.66 2.60 11.58
N ALA A 130 2.33 3.87 11.30
CA ALA A 130 2.17 4.91 12.33
C ALA A 130 0.97 4.67 13.27
N GLN A 131 0.01 3.82 12.88
CA GLN A 131 -1.17 3.48 13.65
C GLN A 131 -1.00 2.23 14.51
N LEU A 132 0.13 1.53 14.39
CA LEU A 132 0.39 0.30 15.14
C LEU A 132 0.52 0.57 16.65
N PRO A 133 0.04 -0.35 17.51
CA PRO A 133 0.36 -0.34 18.93
C PRO A 133 1.85 -0.62 19.14
N LYS A 134 2.38 -0.25 20.30
CA LYS A 134 3.80 -0.49 20.66
C LYS A 134 4.16 -1.98 20.67
N LYS A 135 3.23 -2.85 21.10
CA LYS A 135 3.36 -4.32 21.16
C LYS A 135 2.01 -4.97 20.89
N GLY A 136 2.02 -6.24 20.48
CA GLY A 136 0.81 -7.03 20.27
C GLY A 136 1.10 -8.52 20.10
N ASP A 137 0.05 -9.34 20.11
CA ASP A 137 0.19 -10.79 19.90
C ASP A 137 0.31 -11.12 18.41
N VAL A 138 -0.45 -10.43 17.56
CA VAL A 138 -0.46 -10.67 16.11
C VAL A 138 -0.37 -9.36 15.34
N LEU A 139 0.32 -9.39 14.21
CA LEU A 139 0.35 -8.34 13.19
C LEU A 139 0.07 -8.95 11.83
N PHE A 140 -0.82 -8.34 11.05
CA PHE A 140 -1.01 -8.73 9.66
C PHE A 140 -0.24 -7.84 8.69
N ILE A 141 0.36 -8.45 7.67
CA ILE A 141 0.89 -7.76 6.50
C ILE A 141 -0.07 -8.03 5.35
N THR A 142 -0.76 -6.98 4.89
CA THR A 142 -1.74 -7.05 3.81
C THR A 142 -1.22 -6.41 2.52
N LYS A 143 -2.02 -6.44 1.47
CA LYS A 143 -1.69 -5.89 0.16
C LYS A 143 -2.07 -4.42 0.00
N SER A 144 -3.03 -3.91 0.78
CA SER A 144 -3.59 -2.57 0.58
C SER A 144 -3.94 -1.86 1.89
N MET A 145 -3.92 -0.51 1.87
CA MET A 145 -4.41 0.31 2.99
C MET A 145 -5.89 0.03 3.31
N LYS A 146 -6.70 -0.34 2.32
CA LYS A 146 -8.10 -0.68 2.52
C LYS A 146 -8.24 -1.91 3.44
N ASP A 147 -7.46 -2.96 3.18
CA ASP A 147 -7.44 -4.16 4.03
C ASP A 147 -6.90 -3.85 5.45
N VAL A 148 -5.87 -2.99 5.54
CA VAL A 148 -5.37 -2.50 6.83
C VAL A 148 -6.47 -1.84 7.65
N MET A 149 -7.27 -0.97 7.03
CA MET A 149 -8.39 -0.30 7.69
C MET A 149 -9.51 -1.27 8.08
N CYS A 150 -9.82 -2.25 7.22
CA CYS A 150 -10.78 -3.31 7.54
C CYS A 150 -10.36 -4.12 8.78
N LEU A 151 -9.09 -4.51 8.86
CA LEU A 151 -8.55 -5.22 10.01
C LEU A 151 -8.52 -4.35 11.26
N TYR A 152 -8.24 -3.06 11.11
CA TYR A 152 -8.31 -2.10 12.22
C TYR A 152 -9.73 -2.00 12.81
N GLU A 153 -10.79 -1.98 11.99
CA GLU A 153 -12.19 -2.03 12.47
C GLU A 153 -12.50 -3.33 13.22
N MET A 154 -11.78 -4.40 12.94
CA MET A 154 -11.87 -5.66 13.70
C MET A 154 -11.04 -5.64 15.00
N GLY A 155 -10.25 -4.61 15.27
CA GLY A 155 -9.32 -4.54 16.40
C GLY A 155 -8.01 -5.27 16.16
N ILE A 156 -7.65 -5.58 14.92
CA ILE A 156 -6.46 -6.33 14.54
C ILE A 156 -5.40 -5.40 13.92
N PRO A 157 -4.18 -5.32 14.48
CA PRO A 157 -3.10 -4.54 13.90
C PRO A 157 -2.69 -5.05 12.52
N ALA A 158 -2.56 -4.14 11.57
CA ALA A 158 -2.13 -4.49 10.22
C ALA A 158 -1.33 -3.37 9.55
N ILE A 159 -0.48 -3.76 8.60
CA ILE A 159 0.27 -2.85 7.72
C ILE A 159 0.21 -3.34 6.27
N SER A 160 0.58 -2.45 5.37
CA SER A 160 0.76 -2.79 3.95
C SER A 160 1.99 -2.08 3.39
N PRO A 161 2.85 -2.74 2.59
CA PRO A 161 3.93 -2.07 1.87
C PRO A 161 3.38 -1.03 0.89
N SER A 162 4.25 -0.19 0.34
CA SER A 162 3.88 0.87 -0.60
C SER A 162 3.26 0.33 -1.90
N SER A 163 3.71 -0.84 -2.35
CA SER A 163 3.18 -1.56 -3.52
C SER A 163 3.27 -3.09 -3.36
N GLU A 164 2.62 -3.84 -4.24
CA GLU A 164 2.62 -5.31 -4.24
C GLU A 164 4.01 -5.91 -4.47
N SER A 165 4.89 -5.21 -5.16
CA SER A 165 6.26 -5.66 -5.46
C SER A 165 7.30 -5.19 -4.45
N THR A 166 6.92 -4.33 -3.51
CA THR A 166 7.83 -3.76 -2.51
C THR A 166 7.90 -4.66 -1.28
N PHE A 167 9.10 -4.99 -0.85
CA PHE A 167 9.33 -5.69 0.42
C PHE A 167 9.39 -4.67 1.56
N ILE A 168 9.00 -5.12 2.75
CA ILE A 168 9.26 -4.35 3.98
C ILE A 168 10.78 -4.36 4.22
N PRO A 169 11.43 -3.21 4.45
CA PRO A 169 12.85 -3.13 4.79
C PRO A 169 13.19 -4.02 5.98
N ASN A 170 14.37 -4.65 5.96
CA ASN A 170 14.77 -5.62 6.98
C ASN A 170 14.84 -5.01 8.38
N ASP A 171 15.31 -3.79 8.53
CA ASP A 171 15.37 -3.05 9.79
C ASP A 171 13.97 -2.85 10.40
N ILE A 172 12.99 -2.48 9.57
CA ILE A 172 11.59 -2.37 9.98
C ILE A 172 11.02 -3.73 10.36
N LEU A 173 11.29 -4.77 9.57
CA LEU A 173 10.80 -6.12 9.87
C LEU A 173 11.35 -6.65 11.20
N GLU A 174 12.63 -6.43 11.48
CA GLU A 174 13.25 -6.85 12.75
C GLU A 174 12.68 -6.04 13.94
N ASP A 175 12.35 -4.76 13.78
CA ASP A 175 11.61 -4.00 14.79
C ASP A 175 10.21 -4.60 15.02
N LEU A 176 9.49 -4.93 13.97
CA LEU A 176 8.17 -5.54 14.07
C LEU A 176 8.20 -6.91 14.76
N LYS A 177 9.20 -7.76 14.49
CA LYS A 177 9.40 -9.04 15.17
C LYS A 177 9.66 -8.90 16.68
N LYS A 178 10.27 -7.79 17.12
CA LYS A 178 10.43 -7.49 18.56
C LYS A 178 9.13 -7.01 19.21
N ARG A 179 8.22 -6.43 18.44
CA ARG A 179 6.95 -5.84 18.91
C ARG A 179 5.80 -6.82 18.91
N PHE A 180 5.76 -7.74 17.96
CA PHE A 180 4.66 -8.68 17.77
C PHE A 180 5.16 -10.11 17.87
N LYS A 181 4.42 -10.95 18.61
CA LYS A 181 4.75 -12.37 18.79
C LYS A 181 4.65 -13.14 17.47
N ARG A 182 3.67 -12.78 16.64
CA ARG A 182 3.43 -13.40 15.34
C ARG A 182 3.19 -12.34 14.28
N ILE A 183 3.73 -12.58 13.09
CA ILE A 183 3.51 -11.74 11.91
C ILE A 183 2.99 -12.63 10.79
N ILE A 184 1.78 -12.32 10.30
CA ILE A 184 1.06 -13.15 9.33
C ILE A 184 0.85 -12.37 8.04
N ILE A 185 1.21 -12.95 6.90
CA ILE A 185 0.95 -12.42 5.57
C ILE A 185 -0.46 -12.80 5.16
N LEU A 186 -1.31 -11.81 4.88
CA LEU A 186 -2.69 -11.98 4.41
C LEU A 186 -2.85 -11.27 3.06
N PHE A 187 -2.49 -11.97 1.98
CA PHE A 187 -2.55 -11.45 0.61
C PHE A 187 -3.72 -12.07 -0.16
N ASP A 188 -3.93 -11.57 -1.39
CA ASP A 188 -4.98 -12.04 -2.28
C ASP A 188 -4.87 -13.53 -2.55
N ARG A 189 -6.01 -14.19 -2.68
CA ARG A 189 -6.10 -15.61 -3.02
C ARG A 189 -6.02 -15.89 -4.52
N ASP A 190 -5.60 -14.96 -5.33
CA ASP A 190 -5.32 -15.20 -6.74
C ASP A 190 -3.95 -15.91 -6.95
N PRO A 191 -3.67 -16.50 -8.14
CA PRO A 191 -2.40 -17.17 -8.38
C PRO A 191 -1.16 -16.29 -8.19
N ALA A 192 -1.26 -14.98 -8.41
CA ALA A 192 -0.17 -14.04 -8.21
C ALA A 192 0.08 -13.81 -6.71
N GLY A 193 -0.98 -13.53 -5.93
CA GLY A 193 -0.93 -13.35 -4.49
C GLY A 193 -0.39 -14.59 -3.76
N VAL A 194 -0.82 -15.79 -4.16
CA VAL A 194 -0.31 -17.05 -3.59
C VAL A 194 1.19 -17.24 -3.84
N ARG A 195 1.66 -17.01 -5.09
CA ARG A 195 3.10 -17.11 -5.41
C ARG A 195 3.91 -16.08 -4.64
N TYR A 196 3.41 -14.85 -4.54
CA TYR A 196 4.09 -13.77 -3.86
C TYR A 196 4.13 -13.98 -2.34
N SER A 197 3.02 -14.41 -1.73
CA SER A 197 2.97 -14.78 -0.31
C SER A 197 3.98 -15.87 0.04
N ARG A 198 4.08 -16.93 -0.78
CA ARG A 198 5.09 -17.99 -0.59
C ARG A 198 6.52 -17.43 -0.65
N LYS A 199 6.80 -16.58 -1.63
CA LYS A 199 8.12 -15.96 -1.78
C LYS A 199 8.50 -15.12 -0.55
N ILE A 200 7.57 -14.29 -0.05
CA ILE A 200 7.79 -13.47 1.15
C ILE A 200 7.90 -14.36 2.39
N SER A 201 6.99 -15.31 2.56
CA SER A 201 7.00 -16.26 3.69
C SER A 201 8.36 -16.96 3.82
N LEU A 202 8.86 -17.53 2.73
CA LEU A 202 10.17 -18.18 2.71
C LEU A 202 11.34 -17.22 2.97
N LYS A 203 11.32 -16.03 2.34
CA LYS A 203 12.40 -15.04 2.47
C LYS A 203 12.46 -14.42 3.87
N MET A 204 11.33 -14.19 4.50
CA MET A 204 11.22 -13.46 5.77
C MET A 204 10.96 -14.36 6.98
N GLY A 205 10.72 -15.66 6.76
CA GLY A 205 10.37 -16.60 7.82
C GLY A 205 9.02 -16.28 8.47
N LEU A 206 8.03 -15.81 7.67
CA LEU A 206 6.72 -15.40 8.16
C LEU A 206 5.63 -16.41 7.78
N GLU A 207 4.58 -16.49 8.60
CA GLU A 207 3.38 -17.26 8.28
C GLU A 207 2.60 -16.62 7.12
N ALA A 208 1.86 -17.44 6.37
CA ALA A 208 0.95 -16.95 5.34
C ALA A 208 -0.46 -17.51 5.55
N MET A 209 -1.45 -16.63 5.42
CA MET A 209 -2.87 -16.95 5.51
C MET A 209 -3.61 -16.40 4.29
N PHE A 210 -4.72 -17.00 3.94
CA PHE A 210 -5.60 -16.55 2.85
C PHE A 210 -7.05 -16.57 3.30
N VAL A 211 -7.84 -15.64 2.79
CA VAL A 211 -9.29 -15.64 3.01
C VAL A 211 -9.87 -17.01 2.62
N HIS A 212 -10.72 -17.59 3.48
CA HIS A 212 -11.26 -18.93 3.24
C HIS A 212 -12.15 -18.98 1.98
N LYS A 213 -12.07 -20.09 1.23
CA LYS A 213 -12.78 -20.26 -0.07
C LYS A 213 -14.30 -20.08 0.03
N LYS A 214 -14.89 -20.42 1.17
CA LYS A 214 -16.34 -20.31 1.38
C LYS A 214 -16.87 -18.89 1.18
N TYR A 215 -16.03 -17.86 1.39
CA TYR A 215 -16.43 -16.46 1.24
C TYR A 215 -16.40 -15.94 -0.19
N ASN A 216 -15.89 -16.74 -1.14
CA ASN A 216 -15.78 -16.37 -2.55
C ASN A 216 -15.16 -14.98 -2.78
N ALA A 217 -14.16 -14.64 -2.00
CA ALA A 217 -13.47 -13.36 -2.00
C ALA A 217 -11.96 -13.57 -2.17
N LYS A 218 -11.29 -12.61 -2.79
CA LYS A 218 -9.83 -12.68 -3.01
C LYS A 218 -9.04 -12.09 -1.83
N ASP A 219 -9.56 -11.03 -1.20
CA ASP A 219 -8.96 -10.32 -0.08
C ASP A 219 -9.97 -10.07 1.03
N ILE A 220 -9.50 -9.51 2.17
CA ILE A 220 -10.36 -9.29 3.34
C ILE A 220 -11.42 -8.23 3.09
N SER A 221 -11.09 -7.19 2.34
CA SER A 221 -12.04 -6.13 2.02
C SER A 221 -13.16 -6.61 1.08
N ASP A 222 -12.82 -7.45 0.10
CA ASP A 222 -13.84 -8.09 -0.76
C ASP A 222 -14.72 -9.04 0.05
N ALA A 223 -14.15 -9.78 1.02
CA ALA A 223 -14.92 -10.67 1.89
C ALA A 223 -15.95 -9.90 2.73
N ILE A 224 -15.55 -8.76 3.32
CA ILE A 224 -16.47 -7.90 4.10
C ILE A 224 -17.56 -7.32 3.22
N LYS A 225 -17.22 -6.91 1.99
CA LYS A 225 -18.19 -6.33 1.05
C LYS A 225 -19.31 -7.29 0.67
N THR A 226 -19.03 -8.59 0.59
CA THR A 226 -19.94 -9.61 0.08
C THR A 226 -20.56 -10.50 1.16
N ASN A 227 -20.05 -10.42 2.39
CA ASN A 227 -20.50 -11.20 3.54
C ASN A 227 -20.72 -10.29 4.75
N SER A 228 -21.18 -10.85 5.87
CA SER A 228 -21.31 -10.10 7.13
C SER A 228 -19.93 -9.77 7.71
N PHE A 229 -19.74 -8.52 8.14
CA PHE A 229 -18.53 -8.09 8.83
C PHE A 229 -18.23 -8.94 10.08
N GLU A 230 -19.27 -9.22 10.90
CA GLU A 230 -19.10 -10.02 12.11
C GLU A 230 -18.71 -11.47 11.78
N GLU A 231 -19.27 -12.07 10.74
CA GLU A 231 -18.89 -13.42 10.30
C GLU A 231 -17.42 -13.50 9.89
N ILE A 232 -16.95 -12.51 9.12
CA ILE A 232 -15.55 -12.46 8.69
C ILE A 232 -14.63 -12.25 9.88
N LYS A 233 -15.02 -11.39 10.81
CA LYS A 233 -14.29 -11.13 12.05
C LYS A 233 -14.17 -12.38 12.91
N GLU A 234 -15.28 -13.08 13.19
CA GLU A 234 -15.30 -14.33 13.96
C GLU A 234 -14.44 -15.42 13.32
N TRP A 235 -14.56 -15.58 12.01
CA TRP A 235 -13.72 -16.51 11.26
C TRP A 235 -12.23 -16.19 11.45
N LEU A 236 -11.83 -14.93 11.28
CA LEU A 236 -10.42 -14.53 11.35
C LEU A 236 -9.84 -14.75 12.76
N TYR A 237 -10.59 -14.39 13.79
CA TYR A 237 -10.20 -14.67 15.18
C TYR A 237 -10.11 -16.18 15.48
N GLY A 238 -11.01 -16.98 14.89
CA GLY A 238 -10.94 -18.44 14.97
C GLY A 238 -9.68 -19.01 14.34
N GLU A 239 -9.27 -18.51 13.17
CA GLU A 239 -8.03 -18.95 12.51
C GLU A 239 -6.76 -18.53 13.29
N ILE A 240 -6.73 -17.33 13.85
CA ILE A 240 -5.63 -16.87 14.71
C ILE A 240 -5.45 -17.84 15.89
N LYS A 241 -6.53 -18.19 16.59
CA LYS A 241 -6.51 -19.12 17.75
C LYS A 241 -6.09 -20.54 17.38
N LYS A 242 -6.56 -21.07 16.23
CA LYS A 242 -6.20 -22.43 15.78
C LYS A 242 -4.70 -22.56 15.55
N GLN A 243 -4.08 -21.57 14.94
CA GLN A 243 -2.66 -21.57 14.67
C GLN A 243 -1.83 -21.46 15.97
N GLU A 244 -2.28 -20.67 16.95
CA GLU A 244 -1.65 -20.62 18.28
C GLU A 244 -1.60 -21.99 18.96
N ASN A 245 -2.71 -22.73 18.93
CA ASN A 245 -2.81 -24.05 19.53
C ASN A 245 -1.89 -25.09 18.82
N GLN A 246 -1.70 -24.99 17.51
CA GLN A 246 -0.79 -25.87 16.75
C GLN A 246 0.69 -25.62 17.09
N GLU A 247 1.08 -24.38 17.35
CA GLU A 247 2.45 -24.06 17.77
C GLU A 247 2.76 -24.55 19.18
N ILE A 248 1.80 -24.40 20.10
CA ILE A 248 1.92 -24.92 21.47
C ILE A 248 2.01 -26.45 21.47
N GLY A 249 1.27 -27.15 20.60
CA GLY A 249 1.36 -28.61 20.44
C GLY A 249 2.73 -29.08 19.97
N LYS A 250 3.26 -28.43 18.93
CA LYS A 250 4.59 -28.77 18.38
C LYS A 250 5.75 -28.51 19.36
N SER A 251 5.67 -27.43 20.15
CA SER A 251 6.71 -27.14 21.17
C SER A 251 6.72 -28.16 22.30
N LYS A 252 5.59 -28.79 22.63
CA LYS A 252 5.50 -29.85 23.66
C LYS A 252 6.03 -31.19 23.15
N GLU A 253 5.84 -31.52 21.86
CA GLU A 253 6.37 -32.75 21.26
C GLU A 253 7.91 -32.71 21.07
N CYS A 254 8.51 -31.52 20.92
CA CYS A 254 9.98 -31.38 20.82
C CYS A 254 10.71 -31.40 22.19
N THR A 255 9.97 -31.37 23.31
CA THR A 255 10.54 -31.37 24.68
C THR A 255 10.27 -32.66 25.44
N ALA A 256 9.65 -33.65 24.82
CA ALA A 256 9.42 -34.99 25.32
C ALA A 256 10.29 -35.99 24.58
#